data_140c38ff5260933b15167eec19b9ba5e
#
_entry.id   140c38ff5260933b15167eec19b9ba5e
#
_cell.length_a   1.000
_cell.length_b   1.000
_cell.length_c   1.000
_cell.angle_alpha   90.00
_cell.angle_beta   90.00
_cell.angle_gamma   90.00
#
_symmetry.space_group_name_H-M   'P 1'
#
loop_
_entity.id
_entity.type
_entity.pdbx_description
1 polymer ?
#
loop_
_entity_poly.entity_id
_entity_poly.type
_entity_poly.pdbx_seq_one_letter_code
_entity_poly.pdbx_strand_id
1 'polypeptide(L)'
;MTTATPSPANPLTGRTVVVTGVSRRAGIGHAIACRAADLGASLLCHHFSPHDAEQPWGADSVEATLDSVRAHLVPGARLVDVEADFRDPAAPPAVIDEAVRALGGVDALVCNQASSGRDGGLEQIDAADLDHH
;
A
#
# COMPACT_ATOMS: atom_id res chain seq x y z
N MET A 1 9.31 14.47 -22.54
CA MET A 1 8.48 13.47 -21.85
C MET A 1 7.03 13.91 -21.92
N THR A 2 6.20 13.11 -22.57
CA THR A 2 4.77 13.43 -22.69
C THR A 2 4.08 13.07 -21.39
N THR A 3 3.57 14.07 -20.66
CA THR A 3 2.70 13.83 -19.51
C THR A 3 1.31 13.45 -20.07
N ALA A 4 0.86 12.23 -19.75
CA ALA A 4 -0.49 11.81 -20.08
C ALA A 4 -1.50 12.71 -19.35
N THR A 5 -2.56 13.09 -20.05
CA THR A 5 -3.60 13.95 -19.49
C THR A 5 -4.70 13.12 -18.84
N PRO A 6 -5.17 13.49 -17.65
CA PRO A 6 -6.34 12.86 -17.05
C PRO A 6 -7.55 12.90 -17.99
N SER A 7 -8.32 11.83 -17.97
CA SER A 7 -9.56 11.70 -18.74
C SER A 7 -10.66 11.11 -17.86
N PRO A 8 -11.95 11.17 -18.26
CA PRO A 8 -13.01 10.52 -17.49
C PRO A 8 -12.78 9.01 -17.25
N ALA A 9 -12.13 8.33 -18.17
CA ALA A 9 -11.78 6.91 -18.02
C ALA A 9 -10.57 6.69 -17.11
N ASN A 10 -9.62 7.64 -17.09
CA ASN A 10 -8.37 7.56 -16.34
C ASN A 10 -8.15 8.84 -15.52
N PRO A 11 -9.00 9.10 -14.51
CA PRO A 11 -8.95 10.36 -13.74
C PRO A 11 -7.70 10.50 -12.88
N LEU A 12 -6.99 9.40 -12.60
CA LEU A 12 -5.76 9.39 -11.79
C LEU A 12 -4.47 9.39 -12.63
N THR A 13 -4.58 9.60 -13.94
CA THR A 13 -3.39 9.70 -14.81
C THR A 13 -2.46 10.81 -14.31
N GLY A 14 -1.16 10.49 -14.18
CA GLY A 14 -0.16 11.41 -13.64
C GLY A 14 -0.18 11.58 -12.12
N ARG A 15 -1.07 10.89 -11.42
CA ARG A 15 -1.13 10.89 -9.96
C ARG A 15 -0.36 9.72 -9.38
N THR A 16 0.21 9.95 -8.19
CA THR A 16 0.89 8.92 -7.40
C THR A 16 0.06 8.60 -6.18
N VAL A 17 -0.27 7.32 -6.02
CA VAL A 17 -1.03 6.81 -4.87
C VAL A 17 -0.15 5.86 -4.08
N VAL A 18 -0.01 6.10 -2.78
CA VAL A 18 0.62 5.17 -1.84
C VAL A 18 -0.49 4.35 -1.18
N VAL A 19 -0.38 3.03 -1.25
CA VAL A 19 -1.31 2.11 -0.58
C VAL A 19 -0.51 1.25 0.38
N THR A 20 -0.83 1.32 1.67
CA THR A 20 -0.20 0.48 2.68
C THR A 20 -0.98 -0.82 2.89
N GLY A 21 -0.27 -1.89 3.24
CA GLY A 21 -0.91 -3.18 3.50
C GLY A 21 -1.34 -3.95 2.25
N VAL A 22 -0.53 -3.95 1.21
CA VAL A 22 -0.76 -4.72 -0.03
C VAL A 22 0.06 -6.01 0.02
N SER A 23 -0.31 -6.93 0.88
CA SER A 23 0.46 -8.18 1.11
C SER A 23 -0.21 -9.43 0.57
N ARG A 24 -1.50 -9.38 0.25
CA ARG A 24 -2.31 -10.53 -0.17
C ARG A 24 -3.25 -10.18 -1.31
N ARG A 25 -3.42 -11.10 -2.26
CA ARG A 25 -4.35 -10.94 -3.39
C ARG A 25 -5.82 -10.88 -2.96
N ALA A 26 -6.17 -11.53 -1.85
CA ALA A 26 -7.51 -11.48 -1.26
C ALA A 26 -7.71 -10.30 -0.30
N GLY A 27 -6.74 -9.39 -0.19
CA GLY A 27 -6.76 -8.27 0.75
C GLY A 27 -7.44 -7.02 0.20
N ILE A 28 -7.90 -6.18 1.11
CA ILE A 28 -8.52 -4.88 0.78
C ILE A 28 -7.50 -3.96 0.09
N GLY A 29 -6.27 -3.91 0.59
CA GLY A 29 -5.20 -3.10 -0.01
C GLY A 29 -4.92 -3.47 -1.46
N HIS A 30 -4.92 -4.77 -1.79
CA HIS A 30 -4.78 -5.23 -3.16
C HIS A 30 -5.93 -4.73 -4.06
N ALA A 31 -7.17 -4.84 -3.60
CA ALA A 31 -8.33 -4.36 -4.36
C ALA A 31 -8.25 -2.85 -4.63
N ILE A 32 -7.84 -2.07 -3.62
CA ILE A 32 -7.65 -0.62 -3.75
C ILE A 32 -6.53 -0.31 -4.75
N ALA A 33 -5.40 -0.99 -4.65
CA ALA A 33 -4.26 -0.80 -5.54
C ALA A 33 -4.63 -1.13 -7.00
N CYS A 34 -5.30 -2.25 -7.25
CA CYS A 34 -5.77 -2.61 -8.58
C CYS A 34 -6.73 -1.55 -9.15
N ARG A 35 -7.66 -1.07 -8.33
CA ARG A 35 -8.60 -0.05 -8.79
C ARG A 35 -7.92 1.28 -9.08
N ALA A 36 -6.99 1.71 -8.26
CA ALA A 36 -6.20 2.93 -8.52
C ALA A 36 -5.38 2.80 -9.82
N ALA A 37 -4.79 1.62 -10.06
CA ALA A 37 -4.08 1.34 -11.31
C ALA A 37 -5.01 1.42 -12.53
N ASP A 38 -6.20 0.80 -12.47
CA ASP A 38 -7.22 0.89 -13.52
C ASP A 38 -7.60 2.33 -13.86
N LEU A 39 -7.57 3.20 -12.86
CA LEU A 39 -7.90 4.63 -13.01
C LEU A 39 -6.71 5.48 -13.48
N GLY A 40 -5.56 4.88 -13.73
CA GLY A 40 -4.40 5.52 -14.33
C GLY A 40 -3.29 5.92 -13.38
N ALA A 41 -3.39 5.63 -12.08
CA ALA A 41 -2.38 6.01 -11.10
C ALA A 41 -1.07 5.22 -11.26
N SER A 42 0.05 5.88 -10.92
CA SER A 42 1.26 5.21 -10.49
C SER A 42 1.17 4.88 -9.01
N LEU A 43 1.76 3.78 -8.58
CA LEU A 43 1.57 3.23 -7.24
C LEU A 43 2.89 2.99 -6.52
N LEU A 44 2.91 3.30 -5.23
CA LEU A 44 3.79 2.64 -4.28
C LEU A 44 2.92 1.71 -3.41
N CYS A 45 3.23 0.42 -3.42
CA CYS A 45 2.58 -0.57 -2.59
C CYS A 45 3.51 -0.94 -1.43
N HIS A 46 3.07 -0.67 -0.21
CA HIS A 46 3.74 -1.15 0.99
C HIS A 46 3.21 -2.53 1.35
N HIS A 47 4.10 -3.39 1.81
CA HIS A 47 3.76 -4.72 2.30
C HIS A 47 4.60 -5.11 3.51
N PHE A 48 4.07 -6.03 4.31
CA PHE A 48 4.77 -6.65 5.43
C PHE A 48 4.13 -8.03 5.70
N SER A 49 4.74 -9.08 5.17
CA SER A 49 4.17 -10.43 5.18
C SER A 49 4.28 -11.21 6.49
N PRO A 50 5.24 -10.95 7.41
CA PRO A 50 5.34 -11.73 8.66
C PRO A 50 4.05 -11.77 9.48
N HIS A 51 3.28 -10.67 9.49
CA HIS A 51 2.00 -10.66 10.18
C HIS A 51 1.00 -11.66 9.55
N ASP A 52 0.86 -11.65 8.23
CA ASP A 52 -0.04 -12.57 7.53
C ASP A 52 0.38 -14.03 7.71
N ALA A 53 1.68 -14.32 7.75
CA ALA A 53 2.19 -15.66 7.98
C ALA A 53 1.80 -16.24 9.35
N GLU A 54 1.61 -15.38 10.34
CA GLU A 54 1.18 -15.76 11.70
C GLU A 54 -0.33 -15.93 11.83
N GLN A 55 -1.12 -15.52 10.83
CA GLN A 55 -2.57 -15.56 10.87
C GLN A 55 -3.14 -16.83 10.22
N PRO A 56 -4.40 -17.21 10.52
CA PRO A 56 -5.03 -18.39 9.93
C PRO A 56 -5.12 -18.36 8.40
N TRP A 57 -5.14 -17.19 7.79
CA TRP A 57 -5.19 -17.06 6.33
C TRP A 57 -3.83 -17.20 5.65
N GLY A 58 -2.72 -17.16 6.42
CA GLY A 58 -1.37 -17.33 5.90
C GLY A 58 -0.87 -16.16 5.04
N ALA A 59 0.40 -16.23 4.65
CA ALA A 59 1.01 -15.26 3.74
C ALA A 59 0.80 -15.66 2.28
N ASP A 60 0.62 -14.67 1.42
CA ASP A 60 0.64 -14.83 -0.03
C ASP A 60 2.05 -14.56 -0.58
N SER A 61 2.33 -14.95 -1.81
CA SER A 61 3.53 -14.50 -2.51
C SER A 61 3.42 -13.00 -2.79
N VAL A 62 4.33 -12.20 -2.22
CA VAL A 62 4.37 -10.76 -2.45
C VAL A 62 4.58 -10.45 -3.92
N GLU A 63 5.48 -11.18 -4.58
CA GLU A 63 5.75 -10.99 -6.01
C GLU A 63 4.51 -11.26 -6.85
N ALA A 64 3.79 -12.34 -6.59
CA ALA A 64 2.55 -12.65 -7.30
C ALA A 64 1.46 -11.60 -7.02
N THR A 65 1.39 -11.09 -5.79
CA THR A 65 0.48 -10.00 -5.42
C THR A 65 0.77 -8.73 -6.21
N LEU A 66 2.04 -8.33 -6.27
CA LEU A 66 2.47 -7.13 -7.00
C LEU A 66 2.30 -7.30 -8.51
N ASP A 67 2.60 -8.47 -9.07
CA ASP A 67 2.39 -8.76 -10.49
C ASP A 67 0.91 -8.68 -10.87
N SER A 68 0.03 -9.13 -9.98
CA SER A 68 -1.41 -8.98 -10.14
C SER A 68 -1.84 -7.51 -10.21
N VAL A 69 -1.25 -6.64 -9.40
CA VAL A 69 -1.49 -5.18 -9.47
C VAL A 69 -0.91 -4.59 -10.75
N ARG A 70 0.31 -4.98 -11.13
CA ARG A 70 0.95 -4.50 -12.37
C ARG A 70 0.11 -4.77 -13.62
N ALA A 71 -0.63 -5.87 -13.64
CA ALA A 71 -1.50 -6.21 -14.76
C ALA A 71 -2.63 -5.17 -14.97
N HIS A 72 -2.94 -4.35 -13.98
CA HIS A 72 -3.93 -3.28 -14.05
C HIS A 72 -3.35 -1.92 -14.47
N LEU A 73 -2.02 -1.77 -14.50
CA LEU A 73 -1.40 -0.49 -14.84
C LEU A 73 -1.69 -0.09 -16.30
N VAL A 74 -2.05 1.16 -16.47
CA VAL A 74 -2.14 1.76 -17.82
C VAL A 74 -0.74 2.06 -18.39
N PRO A 75 -0.57 2.17 -19.72
CA PRO A 75 0.73 2.51 -20.30
C PRO A 75 1.31 3.79 -19.71
N GLY A 76 2.58 3.75 -19.34
CA GLY A 76 3.31 4.87 -18.75
C GLY A 76 3.19 4.99 -17.23
N ALA A 77 2.22 4.34 -16.59
CA ALA A 77 2.14 4.27 -15.14
C ALA A 77 3.17 3.29 -14.57
N ARG A 78 3.65 3.54 -13.35
CA ARG A 78 4.67 2.73 -12.70
C ARG A 78 4.20 2.22 -11.35
N LEU A 79 4.71 1.06 -10.96
CA LEU A 79 4.53 0.49 -9.64
C LEU A 79 5.90 0.26 -9.01
N VAL A 80 6.07 0.75 -7.80
CA VAL A 80 7.18 0.41 -6.91
C VAL A 80 6.64 -0.17 -5.62
N ASP A 81 7.45 -0.93 -4.90
CA ASP A 81 7.05 -1.54 -3.65
C ASP A 81 8.09 -1.35 -2.57
N VAL A 82 7.66 -1.39 -1.33
CA VAL A 82 8.50 -1.29 -0.14
C VAL A 82 8.00 -2.27 0.91
N GLU A 83 8.90 -3.09 1.43
CA GLU A 83 8.66 -3.85 2.65
C GLU A 83 9.04 -2.98 3.85
N ALA A 84 8.13 -2.83 4.81
CA ALA A 84 8.41 -2.09 6.04
C ALA A 84 7.49 -2.54 7.18
N ASP A 85 8.09 -2.62 8.37
CA ASP A 85 7.37 -2.89 9.61
C ASP A 85 7.01 -1.55 10.28
N PHE A 86 5.74 -1.18 10.26
CA PHE A 86 5.28 0.09 10.82
C PHE A 86 5.28 0.17 12.35
N ARG A 87 5.64 -0.91 13.03
CA ARG A 87 5.99 -0.82 14.45
C ARG A 87 7.29 -0.05 14.67
N ASP A 88 8.15 0.04 13.66
CA ASP A 88 9.30 0.93 13.66
C ASP A 88 8.85 2.35 13.28
N PRO A 89 8.97 3.35 14.18
CA PRO A 89 8.54 4.73 13.89
C PRO A 89 9.27 5.38 12.72
N ALA A 90 10.45 4.87 12.34
CA ALA A 90 11.20 5.38 11.19
C ALA A 90 10.66 4.86 9.85
N ALA A 91 9.86 3.79 9.85
CA ALA A 91 9.38 3.16 8.63
C ALA A 91 8.35 4.00 7.84
N PRO A 92 7.33 4.61 8.45
CA PRO A 92 6.36 5.41 7.70
C PRO A 92 7.00 6.57 6.93
N PRO A 93 7.86 7.41 7.52
CA PRO A 93 8.55 8.45 6.76
C PRO A 93 9.39 7.90 5.61
N ALA A 94 10.09 6.78 5.82
CA ALA A 94 10.92 6.15 4.80
C ALA A 94 10.10 5.67 3.59
N VAL A 95 8.88 5.18 3.80
CA VAL A 95 7.97 4.78 2.72
C VAL A 95 7.55 5.98 1.89
N ILE A 96 7.22 7.10 2.53
CA ILE A 96 6.87 8.35 1.81
C ILE A 96 8.09 8.89 1.05
N ASP A 97 9.26 8.90 1.65
CA ASP A 97 10.50 9.34 0.99
C ASP A 97 10.79 8.50 -0.25
N GLU A 98 10.56 7.20 -0.20
CA GLU A 98 10.73 6.32 -1.35
C GLU A 98 9.73 6.63 -2.48
N ALA A 99 8.47 6.94 -2.14
CA ALA A 99 7.48 7.35 -3.13
C ALA A 99 7.89 8.65 -3.83
N VAL A 100 8.38 9.62 -3.08
CA VAL A 100 8.89 10.89 -3.63
C VAL A 100 10.10 10.64 -4.52
N ARG A 101 11.04 9.82 -4.06
CA ARG A 101 12.27 9.51 -4.81
C ARG A 101 11.97 8.78 -6.11
N ALA A 102 11.12 7.75 -6.06
CA ALA A 102 10.88 6.86 -7.20
C ALA A 102 9.81 7.35 -8.16
N LEU A 103 8.80 8.06 -7.66
CA LEU A 103 7.61 8.46 -8.41
C LEU A 103 7.41 9.98 -8.50
N GLY A 104 8.24 10.76 -7.82
CA GLY A 104 8.24 12.23 -7.89
C GLY A 104 7.31 12.93 -6.92
N GLY A 105 6.50 12.22 -6.13
CA GLY A 105 5.61 12.82 -5.16
C GLY A 105 4.54 11.87 -4.67
N VAL A 106 3.63 12.37 -3.86
CA VAL A 106 2.46 11.62 -3.34
C VAL A 106 1.24 12.53 -3.47
N ASP A 107 0.26 12.10 -4.26
CA ASP A 107 -1.02 12.81 -4.41
C ASP A 107 -2.09 12.25 -3.45
N ALA A 108 -2.04 10.96 -3.16
CA ALA A 108 -2.97 10.31 -2.25
C ALA A 108 -2.26 9.23 -1.42
N LEU A 109 -2.66 9.12 -0.17
CA LEU A 109 -2.20 8.10 0.76
C LEU A 109 -3.40 7.31 1.26
N VAL A 110 -3.36 6.00 1.08
CA VAL A 110 -4.36 5.07 1.63
C VAL A 110 -3.69 4.26 2.73
N CYS A 111 -4.08 4.53 3.96
CA CYS A 111 -3.62 3.80 5.14
C CYS A 111 -4.54 2.60 5.38
N ASN A 112 -4.09 1.43 4.96
CA ASN A 112 -4.87 0.18 5.05
C ASN A 112 -4.18 -0.88 5.91
N GLN A 113 -2.90 -0.72 6.23
CA GLN A 113 -2.21 -1.67 7.10
C GLN A 113 -2.90 -1.74 8.46
N ALA A 114 -2.96 -2.93 9.02
CA ALA A 114 -3.49 -3.17 10.35
C ALA A 114 -2.72 -4.30 11.03
N SER A 115 -2.68 -4.25 12.33
CA SER A 115 -2.22 -5.35 13.17
C SER A 115 -3.41 -5.88 13.97
N SER A 116 -3.51 -7.19 14.12
CA SER A 116 -4.48 -7.79 15.02
C SER A 116 -4.03 -7.52 16.45
N GLY A 117 -4.68 -6.59 17.11
CA GLY A 117 -4.40 -6.24 18.49
C GLY A 117 -5.13 -7.10 19.50
N ARG A 118 -4.90 -6.81 20.76
CA ARG A 118 -5.63 -7.40 21.86
C ARG A 118 -6.99 -6.71 22.01
N ASP A 119 -8.06 -7.49 22.05
CA ASP A 119 -9.38 -6.96 22.38
C ASP A 119 -9.51 -6.70 23.87
N GLY A 120 -10.18 -5.61 24.22
CA GLY A 120 -10.40 -5.26 25.62
C GLY A 120 -11.21 -3.98 25.79
N GLY A 121 -11.58 -3.67 27.02
CA GLY A 121 -12.18 -2.38 27.36
C GLY A 121 -11.18 -1.23 27.19
N LEU A 122 -11.69 -0.01 27.03
CA LEU A 122 -10.85 1.17 26.84
C LEU A 122 -9.82 1.34 27.98
N GLU A 123 -10.20 1.00 29.20
CA GLU A 123 -9.34 1.06 30.37
C GLU A 123 -8.19 0.04 30.37
N GLN A 124 -8.23 -0.93 29.47
CA GLN A 124 -7.22 -1.99 29.32
C GLN A 124 -6.22 -1.70 28.19
N ILE A 125 -6.44 -0.65 27.41
CA ILE A 125 -5.57 -0.25 26.30
C ILE A 125 -4.56 0.77 26.81
N ASP A 126 -3.30 0.49 26.60
CA ASP A 126 -2.19 1.39 26.95
C ASP A 126 -1.49 1.97 25.69
N ALA A 127 -0.49 2.82 25.91
CA ALA A 127 0.24 3.45 24.81
C ALA A 127 0.97 2.41 23.94
N ALA A 128 1.46 1.32 24.53
CA ALA A 128 2.14 0.27 23.77
C ALA A 128 1.17 -0.49 22.85
N ASP A 129 -0.09 -0.68 23.27
CA ASP A 129 -1.13 -1.25 22.43
C ASP A 129 -1.40 -0.36 21.21
N LEU A 130 -1.46 0.97 21.43
CA LEU A 130 -1.66 1.94 20.37
C LEU A 130 -0.47 2.02 19.40
N ASP A 131 0.76 1.96 19.92
CA ASP A 131 1.97 1.99 19.08
C ASP A 131 2.12 0.72 18.24
N HIS A 132 1.46 -0.38 18.62
CA HIS A 132 1.48 -1.63 17.88
C HIS A 132 0.56 -1.60 16.65
N HIS A 133 -0.42 -0.75 16.62
CA HIS A 133 -1.38 -0.56 15.53
C HIS A 133 -0.97 0.55 14.58
#